data_1fc523462f0947b074647aea20a336b9
#
_entry.id   1fc523462f0947b074647aea20a336b9
#
_cell.length_a   1.000
_cell.length_b   1.000
_cell.length_c   1.000
_cell.angle_alpha   90.00
_cell.angle_beta   90.00
_cell.angle_gamma   90.00
#
_symmetry.space_group_name_H-M   'P 1'
#
loop_
_entity.id
_entity.type
_entity.pdbx_description
1 polymer ?
#
loop_
_entity_poly.entity_id
_entity_poly.type
_entity_poly.pdbx_seq_one_letter_code
_entity_poly.pdbx_strand_id
1 'polypeptide(L)'
;MFKGEEGAGLNRWAEYAFAIGSAIMAVHVVIDGYNLIRQSATLSAQEELSLDLGRDALLERLRQYKRVRSHRITVVFDAANKPRVAEERSQQKGIRIIYSGQGETADTVIKRICRNEGEKVLLVTTDRELASYAEESGSVAIDSEDFEARMEMALYVDAKGVEEEDEEERWHPDKGTRKKGPAKRLAKRERKRRKKRRKL
;
A
#
# COMPACT_ATOMS: atom_id res chain seq x y z
N MET A 1 15.89 -32.65 6.12
CA MET A 1 16.67 -31.70 5.31
C MET A 1 15.68 -30.81 4.59
N PHE A 2 15.14 -29.80 5.30
CA PHE A 2 14.17 -28.84 4.76
C PHE A 2 14.94 -27.57 4.44
N LYS A 3 15.08 -27.24 3.15
CA LYS A 3 15.56 -25.94 2.69
C LYS A 3 14.37 -24.99 2.65
N GLY A 4 14.48 -23.88 3.41
CA GLY A 4 13.49 -22.83 3.46
C GLY A 4 13.38 -22.10 2.13
N GLU A 5 12.16 -21.87 1.69
CA GLU A 5 11.79 -20.88 0.67
C GLU A 5 11.43 -19.55 1.35
N GLU A 6 12.42 -18.92 1.96
CA GLU A 6 12.32 -17.53 2.42
C GLU A 6 12.94 -16.64 1.34
N GLY A 7 12.16 -16.04 0.49
CA GLY A 7 12.67 -15.06 -0.49
C GLY A 7 11.79 -14.69 -1.66
N ALA A 8 10.66 -15.36 -1.87
CA ALA A 8 9.84 -15.13 -3.07
C ALA A 8 8.98 -13.84 -3.01
N GLY A 9 8.67 -13.33 -1.81
CA GLY A 9 7.78 -12.20 -1.64
C GLY A 9 8.41 -10.83 -1.95
N LEU A 10 9.67 -10.64 -1.59
CA LEU A 10 10.36 -9.34 -1.73
C LEU A 10 10.68 -8.97 -3.18
N ASN A 11 11.04 -9.97 -4.02
CA ASN A 11 11.36 -9.71 -5.42
C ASN A 11 10.12 -9.38 -6.27
N ARG A 12 8.97 -9.96 -5.95
CA ARG A 12 7.72 -9.72 -6.67
C ARG A 12 7.22 -8.27 -6.51
N TRP A 13 7.50 -7.67 -5.37
CA TRP A 13 7.20 -6.26 -5.11
C TRP A 13 8.12 -5.29 -5.84
N ALA A 14 9.40 -5.62 -5.92
CA ALA A 14 10.36 -4.82 -6.69
C ALA A 14 9.99 -4.84 -8.18
N GLU A 15 9.58 -5.99 -8.70
CA GLU A 15 9.10 -6.13 -10.09
C GLU A 15 7.77 -5.39 -10.30
N TYR A 16 6.85 -5.43 -9.33
CA TYR A 16 5.58 -4.73 -9.42
C TYR A 16 5.75 -3.20 -9.26
N ALA A 17 6.62 -2.76 -8.35
CA ALA A 17 6.99 -1.36 -8.20
C ALA A 17 7.73 -0.84 -9.45
N PHE A 18 8.56 -1.67 -10.09
CA PHE A 18 9.24 -1.35 -11.35
C PHE A 18 8.26 -1.29 -12.54
N ALA A 19 7.33 -2.23 -12.62
CA ALA A 19 6.28 -2.23 -13.65
C ALA A 19 5.30 -1.03 -13.48
N ILE A 20 5.01 -0.61 -12.24
CA ILE A 20 4.16 0.55 -11.95
C ILE A 20 4.94 1.86 -12.06
N GLY A 21 6.24 1.87 -11.81
CA GLY A 21 7.10 3.07 -11.93
C GLY A 21 7.22 3.62 -13.34
N SER A 22 6.83 2.86 -14.35
CA SER A 22 6.85 3.30 -15.78
C SER A 22 5.53 3.90 -16.28
N ALA A 23 4.42 3.67 -15.57
CA ALA A 23 3.14 4.32 -15.85
C ALA A 23 2.50 4.71 -14.52
N ILE A 24 2.09 5.95 -14.36
CA ILE A 24 1.29 6.43 -13.21
C ILE A 24 -0.10 5.78 -13.31
N MET A 25 -0.17 4.47 -13.09
CA MET A 25 -1.43 3.76 -12.94
C MET A 25 -1.80 3.85 -11.46
N ALA A 26 -2.85 4.59 -11.16
CA ALA A 26 -3.39 4.67 -9.81
C ALA A 26 -3.82 3.27 -9.35
N VAL A 27 -3.05 2.66 -8.46
CA VAL A 27 -3.37 1.37 -7.85
C VAL A 27 -4.65 1.49 -7.03
N HIS A 28 -5.51 0.50 -7.10
CA HIS A 28 -6.68 0.40 -6.23
C HIS A 28 -6.32 -0.42 -4.99
N VAL A 29 -6.00 0.25 -3.90
CA VAL A 29 -5.77 -0.37 -2.59
C VAL A 29 -7.11 -0.74 -1.98
N VAL A 30 -7.36 -2.03 -1.82
CA VAL A 30 -8.54 -2.59 -1.16
C VAL A 30 -8.10 -3.14 0.19
N ILE A 31 -8.72 -2.68 1.26
CA ILE A 31 -8.31 -2.98 2.63
C ILE A 31 -9.43 -3.73 3.33
N ASP A 32 -9.11 -4.88 3.90
CA ASP A 32 -9.94 -5.51 4.91
C ASP A 32 -9.81 -4.69 6.21
N GLY A 33 -10.86 -3.92 6.50
CA GLY A 33 -10.80 -2.88 7.53
C GLY A 33 -10.55 -3.43 8.92
N TYR A 34 -11.31 -4.45 9.36
CA TYR A 34 -11.13 -5.03 10.69
C TYR A 34 -9.88 -5.89 10.81
N ASN A 35 -9.45 -6.54 9.72
CA ASN A 35 -8.20 -7.26 9.71
C ASN A 35 -7.02 -6.30 9.98
N LEU A 36 -6.94 -5.19 9.24
CA LEU A 36 -5.89 -4.20 9.45
C LEU A 36 -5.95 -3.56 10.85
N ILE A 37 -7.15 -3.21 11.36
CA ILE A 37 -7.29 -2.65 12.71
C ILE A 37 -6.73 -3.60 13.77
N ARG A 38 -7.06 -4.88 13.71
CA ARG A 38 -6.66 -5.88 14.71
C ARG A 38 -5.19 -6.25 14.64
N GLN A 39 -4.56 -6.14 13.49
CA GLN A 39 -3.11 -6.36 13.32
C GLN A 39 -2.29 -5.14 13.79
N SER A 40 -2.87 -3.95 13.82
CA SER A 40 -2.22 -2.73 14.28
C SER A 40 -2.35 -2.55 15.78
N ALA A 41 -1.24 -2.50 16.52
CA ALA A 41 -1.26 -2.28 17.96
C ALA A 41 -1.92 -0.96 18.37
N THR A 42 -1.78 0.08 17.56
CA THR A 42 -2.35 1.41 17.84
C THR A 42 -3.83 1.50 17.49
N LEU A 43 -4.27 0.83 16.41
CA LEU A 43 -5.67 0.83 15.99
C LEU A 43 -6.52 -0.14 16.82
N SER A 44 -5.97 -1.30 17.20
CA SER A 44 -6.67 -2.27 18.06
C SER A 44 -6.99 -1.68 19.43
N ALA A 45 -6.10 -0.90 20.03
CA ALA A 45 -6.37 -0.18 21.27
C ALA A 45 -7.55 0.81 21.14
N GLN A 46 -7.78 1.41 19.97
CA GLN A 46 -8.96 2.25 19.72
C GLN A 46 -10.23 1.39 19.52
N GLU A 47 -10.10 0.24 18.83
CA GLU A 47 -11.21 -0.71 18.65
C GLU A 47 -11.70 -1.27 19.98
N GLU A 48 -10.81 -1.55 20.95
CA GLU A 48 -11.15 -1.99 22.29
C GLU A 48 -12.07 -1.00 23.04
N LEU A 49 -11.88 0.30 22.81
CA LEU A 49 -12.75 1.32 23.37
C LEU A 49 -14.10 1.37 22.64
N SER A 50 -14.09 1.29 21.32
CA SER A 50 -15.28 1.25 20.47
C SER A 50 -14.90 0.88 19.04
N LEU A 51 -15.73 0.05 18.38
CA LEU A 51 -15.60 -0.24 16.95
C LEU A 51 -15.63 1.02 16.07
N ASP A 52 -16.40 2.03 16.45
CA ASP A 52 -16.47 3.28 15.72
C ASP A 52 -15.16 4.07 15.85
N LEU A 53 -14.54 4.09 17.05
CA LEU A 53 -13.24 4.72 17.27
C LEU A 53 -12.12 4.03 16.48
N GLY A 54 -12.08 2.70 16.45
CA GLY A 54 -11.12 1.96 15.63
C GLY A 54 -11.25 2.28 14.16
N ARG A 55 -12.49 2.34 13.63
CA ARG A 55 -12.76 2.73 12.24
C ARG A 55 -12.33 4.17 11.94
N ASP A 56 -12.68 5.12 12.80
CA ASP A 56 -12.33 6.52 12.62
C ASP A 56 -10.82 6.74 12.65
N ALA A 57 -10.10 6.05 13.55
CA ALA A 57 -8.65 6.08 13.63
C ALA A 57 -8.00 5.54 12.35
N LEU A 58 -8.47 4.40 11.83
CA LEU A 58 -8.00 3.86 10.55
C LEU A 58 -8.23 4.84 9.39
N LEU A 59 -9.44 5.38 9.28
CA LEU A 59 -9.79 6.32 8.21
C LEU A 59 -8.95 7.59 8.26
N GLU A 60 -8.64 8.09 9.45
CA GLU A 60 -7.76 9.26 9.61
C GLU A 60 -6.32 8.96 9.16
N ARG A 61 -5.75 7.80 9.51
CA ARG A 61 -4.42 7.38 9.02
C ARG A 61 -4.40 7.23 7.51
N LEU A 62 -5.40 6.57 6.94
CA LEU A 62 -5.51 6.42 5.49
C LEU A 62 -5.71 7.76 4.77
N ARG A 63 -6.38 8.72 5.39
CA ARG A 63 -6.49 10.08 4.88
C ARG A 63 -5.13 10.76 4.79
N GLN A 64 -4.30 10.64 5.82
CA GLN A 64 -2.95 11.18 5.82
C GLN A 64 -2.11 10.51 4.72
N TYR A 65 -2.14 9.18 4.63
CA TYR A 65 -1.46 8.43 3.59
C TYR A 65 -1.88 8.83 2.17
N LYS A 66 -3.18 9.05 1.95
CA LYS A 66 -3.70 9.48 0.64
C LYS A 66 -3.19 10.86 0.20
N ARG A 67 -2.77 11.73 1.12
CA ARG A 67 -2.15 13.02 0.78
C ARG A 67 -0.75 12.85 0.20
N VAL A 68 -0.07 11.79 0.64
CA VAL A 68 1.30 11.46 0.22
C VAL A 68 1.30 10.58 -1.04
N ARG A 69 0.33 9.68 -1.14
CA ARG A 69 0.20 8.71 -2.25
C ARG A 69 -1.17 8.84 -2.92
N SER A 70 -1.18 9.07 -4.23
CA SER A 70 -2.40 9.28 -5.03
C SER A 70 -3.14 7.98 -5.38
N HIS A 71 -3.19 7.01 -4.45
CA HIS A 71 -3.89 5.74 -4.68
C HIS A 71 -5.41 5.89 -4.53
N ARG A 72 -6.16 5.07 -5.28
CA ARG A 72 -7.58 4.86 -4.98
C ARG A 72 -7.69 3.91 -3.81
N ILE A 73 -8.33 4.30 -2.72
CA ILE A 73 -8.44 3.51 -1.49
C ILE A 73 -9.89 3.13 -1.27
N THR A 74 -10.14 1.84 -1.04
CA THR A 74 -11.42 1.30 -0.59
C THR A 74 -11.19 0.49 0.67
N VAL A 75 -11.92 0.80 1.73
CA VAL A 75 -11.94 0.02 2.97
C VAL A 75 -13.26 -0.74 3.02
N VAL A 76 -13.18 -2.03 3.28
CA VAL A 76 -14.36 -2.90 3.44
C VAL A 76 -14.47 -3.30 4.89
N PHE A 77 -15.65 -3.10 5.48
CA PHE A 77 -15.97 -3.51 6.83
C PHE A 77 -17.10 -4.53 6.82
N ASP A 78 -17.01 -5.52 7.68
CA ASP A 78 -18.13 -6.40 7.95
C ASP A 78 -19.21 -5.67 8.76
N ALA A 79 -20.47 -5.81 8.35
CA ALA A 79 -21.61 -5.18 9.00
C ALA A 79 -22.11 -5.91 10.25
N ALA A 80 -21.36 -6.90 10.77
CA ALA A 80 -21.77 -7.84 11.83
C ALA A 80 -22.45 -7.19 13.06
N ASN A 81 -22.29 -5.91 13.32
CA ASN A 81 -22.81 -5.22 14.50
C ASN A 81 -23.93 -4.18 14.23
N LYS A 82 -24.32 -3.97 12.97
CA LYS A 82 -25.49 -3.13 12.61
C LYS A 82 -26.19 -3.83 11.44
N PRO A 83 -27.34 -4.49 11.70
CA PRO A 83 -28.06 -5.17 10.63
C PRO A 83 -28.44 -4.17 9.54
N ARG A 84 -27.70 -4.19 8.45
CA ARG A 84 -27.96 -3.39 7.25
C ARG A 84 -28.59 -4.31 6.23
N VAL A 85 -29.76 -3.97 5.75
CA VAL A 85 -30.52 -4.77 4.79
C VAL A 85 -29.75 -4.94 3.47
N ALA A 86 -28.91 -3.96 3.11
CA ALA A 86 -28.11 -3.95 1.89
C ALA A 86 -26.69 -3.45 2.14
N GLU A 87 -25.77 -3.75 1.20
CA GLU A 87 -24.43 -3.16 1.17
C GLU A 87 -24.53 -1.62 1.18
N GLU A 88 -23.87 -0.98 2.12
CA GLU A 88 -23.80 0.48 2.20
C GLU A 88 -22.45 0.98 1.71
N ARG A 89 -22.48 1.91 0.78
CA ARG A 89 -21.32 2.57 0.22
C ARG A 89 -21.32 4.03 0.61
N SER A 90 -20.22 4.48 1.18
CA SER A 90 -20.00 5.89 1.50
C SER A 90 -18.63 6.33 1.02
N GLN A 91 -18.40 7.64 1.01
CA GLN A 91 -17.10 8.19 0.69
C GLN A 91 -16.78 9.28 1.70
N GLN A 92 -15.64 9.14 2.38
CA GLN A 92 -15.14 10.13 3.32
C GLN A 92 -13.73 10.57 2.91
N LYS A 93 -13.55 11.88 2.70
CA LYS A 93 -12.23 12.48 2.40
C LYS A 93 -11.48 11.77 1.25
N GLY A 94 -12.23 11.31 0.24
CA GLY A 94 -11.67 10.61 -0.92
C GLY A 94 -11.39 9.12 -0.73
N ILE A 95 -11.68 8.54 0.44
CA ILE A 95 -11.64 7.11 0.71
C ILE A 95 -13.03 6.54 0.53
N ARG A 96 -13.16 5.47 -0.24
CA ARG A 96 -14.41 4.72 -0.37
C ARG A 96 -14.53 3.77 0.81
N ILE A 97 -15.69 3.73 1.44
CA ILE A 97 -16.01 2.85 2.55
C ILE A 97 -17.18 1.98 2.10
N ILE A 98 -17.05 0.67 2.28
CA ILE A 98 -18.10 -0.31 1.98
C ILE A 98 -18.36 -1.11 3.25
N TYR A 99 -19.62 -1.18 3.64
CA TYR A 99 -20.08 -2.12 4.65
C TYR A 99 -20.83 -3.24 3.98
N SER A 100 -20.52 -4.50 4.33
CA SER A 100 -21.21 -5.65 3.79
C SER A 100 -22.71 -5.61 4.12
N GLY A 101 -23.52 -6.21 3.27
CA GLY A 101 -24.97 -6.34 3.49
C GLY A 101 -25.32 -7.48 4.45
N GLN A 102 -26.62 -7.62 4.77
CA GLN A 102 -27.11 -8.73 5.57
C GLN A 102 -26.88 -10.07 4.84
N GLY A 103 -26.23 -11.02 5.51
CA GLY A 103 -25.89 -12.32 4.92
C GLY A 103 -24.67 -12.29 3.97
N GLU A 104 -24.02 -11.15 3.82
CA GLU A 104 -22.78 -11.00 3.05
C GLU A 104 -21.64 -10.65 4.00
N THR A 105 -20.45 -11.23 3.80
CA THR A 105 -19.26 -10.92 4.57
C THR A 105 -18.39 -9.90 3.84
N ALA A 106 -17.48 -9.22 4.56
CA ALA A 106 -16.46 -8.37 3.96
C ALA A 106 -15.65 -9.12 2.89
N ASP A 107 -15.29 -10.38 3.16
CA ASP A 107 -14.59 -11.26 2.22
C ASP A 107 -15.32 -11.40 0.89
N THR A 108 -16.63 -11.61 0.94
CA THR A 108 -17.45 -11.73 -0.28
C THR A 108 -17.38 -10.46 -1.12
N VAL A 109 -17.45 -9.30 -0.48
CA VAL A 109 -17.30 -7.99 -1.13
C VAL A 109 -15.91 -7.83 -1.74
N ILE A 110 -14.86 -8.16 -0.99
CA ILE A 110 -13.46 -8.09 -1.42
C ILE A 110 -13.22 -9.04 -2.60
N LYS A 111 -13.65 -10.31 -2.50
CA LYS A 111 -13.55 -11.30 -3.58
C LYS A 111 -14.23 -10.80 -4.87
N ARG A 112 -15.38 -10.13 -4.74
CA ARG A 112 -16.08 -9.52 -5.87
C ARG A 112 -15.28 -8.38 -6.51
N ILE A 113 -14.63 -7.54 -5.72
CA ILE A 113 -13.76 -6.45 -6.22
C ILE A 113 -12.55 -7.02 -6.95
N CYS A 114 -11.82 -7.98 -6.34
CA CYS A 114 -10.65 -8.63 -6.94
C CYS A 114 -11.01 -9.27 -8.29
N ARG A 115 -12.11 -10.01 -8.36
CA ARG A 115 -12.58 -10.65 -9.60
C ARG A 115 -12.89 -9.64 -10.72
N ASN A 116 -13.45 -8.48 -10.37
CA ASN A 116 -13.87 -7.48 -11.35
C ASN A 116 -12.73 -6.59 -11.84
N GLU A 117 -11.74 -6.31 -10.99
CA GLU A 117 -10.69 -5.33 -11.27
C GLU A 117 -9.30 -5.98 -11.48
N GLY A 118 -9.09 -7.22 -11.01
CA GLY A 118 -7.90 -8.05 -11.24
C GLY A 118 -6.60 -7.30 -10.94
N GLU A 119 -5.72 -7.19 -11.93
CA GLU A 119 -4.37 -6.62 -11.83
C GLU A 119 -4.30 -5.18 -11.28
N LYS A 120 -5.42 -4.46 -11.23
CA LYS A 120 -5.46 -3.10 -10.69
C LYS A 120 -5.56 -3.06 -9.18
N VAL A 121 -5.85 -4.20 -8.53
CA VAL A 121 -6.10 -4.31 -7.10
C VAL A 121 -4.84 -4.72 -6.35
N LEU A 122 -4.55 -3.97 -5.30
CA LEU A 122 -3.68 -4.34 -4.20
C LEU A 122 -4.56 -4.61 -2.98
N LEU A 123 -4.69 -5.87 -2.59
CA LEU A 123 -5.43 -6.28 -1.41
C LEU A 123 -4.54 -6.24 -0.17
N VAL A 124 -5.03 -5.65 0.92
CA VAL A 124 -4.39 -5.61 2.23
C VAL A 124 -5.16 -6.52 3.17
N THR A 125 -4.56 -7.65 3.57
CA THR A 125 -5.13 -8.61 4.51
C THR A 125 -4.08 -9.61 4.99
N THR A 126 -4.21 -10.13 6.22
CA THR A 126 -3.45 -11.28 6.73
C THR A 126 -4.19 -12.61 6.52
N ASP A 127 -5.43 -12.57 6.03
CA ASP A 127 -6.20 -13.77 5.72
C ASP A 127 -5.62 -14.46 4.48
N ARG A 128 -5.05 -15.64 4.67
CA ARG A 128 -4.38 -16.42 3.62
C ARG A 128 -5.34 -16.92 2.55
N GLU A 129 -6.57 -17.27 2.93
CA GLU A 129 -7.57 -17.73 1.96
C GLU A 129 -7.98 -16.57 1.04
N LEU A 130 -8.23 -15.41 1.64
CA LEU A 130 -8.59 -14.21 0.90
C LEU A 130 -7.44 -13.72 0.02
N ALA A 131 -6.20 -13.76 0.52
CA ALA A 131 -4.99 -13.43 -0.24
C ALA A 131 -4.80 -14.37 -1.45
N SER A 132 -4.92 -15.70 -1.25
CA SER A 132 -4.82 -16.68 -2.35
C SER A 132 -5.88 -16.45 -3.41
N TYR A 133 -7.12 -16.19 -3.01
CA TYR A 133 -8.20 -15.88 -3.95
C TYR A 133 -7.91 -14.61 -4.78
N ALA A 134 -7.37 -13.58 -4.13
CA ALA A 134 -7.00 -12.34 -4.82
C ALA A 134 -5.92 -12.60 -5.88
N GLU A 135 -4.89 -13.38 -5.54
CA GLU A 135 -3.82 -13.75 -6.46
C GLU A 135 -4.32 -14.59 -7.64
N GLU A 136 -5.21 -15.56 -7.41
CA GLU A 136 -5.87 -16.34 -8.47
C GLU A 136 -6.71 -15.45 -9.40
N SER A 137 -7.25 -14.35 -8.88
CA SER A 137 -8.00 -13.34 -9.64
C SER A 137 -7.10 -12.34 -10.38
N GLY A 138 -5.76 -12.49 -10.30
CA GLY A 138 -4.79 -11.58 -10.91
C GLY A 138 -4.45 -10.36 -10.07
N SER A 139 -5.02 -10.22 -8.87
CA SER A 139 -4.71 -9.15 -7.92
C SER A 139 -3.40 -9.45 -7.18
N VAL A 140 -2.86 -8.46 -6.48
CA VAL A 140 -1.71 -8.65 -5.58
C VAL A 140 -2.21 -8.53 -4.14
N ALA A 141 -1.76 -9.43 -3.27
CA ALA A 141 -2.02 -9.35 -1.83
C ALA A 141 -0.77 -8.88 -1.07
N ILE A 142 -0.98 -8.10 -0.01
CA ILE A 142 0.03 -7.69 0.95
C ILE A 142 -0.49 -7.91 2.36
N ASP A 143 0.39 -8.31 3.25
CA ASP A 143 0.09 -8.44 4.66
C ASP A 143 -0.25 -7.09 5.31
N SER A 144 -1.16 -7.08 6.27
CA SER A 144 -1.63 -5.87 6.95
C SER A 144 -0.50 -5.15 7.71
N GLU A 145 0.41 -5.90 8.35
CA GLU A 145 1.56 -5.33 9.08
C GLU A 145 2.55 -4.69 8.09
N ASP A 146 2.83 -5.36 6.98
CA ASP A 146 3.69 -4.83 5.92
C ASP A 146 3.13 -3.56 5.30
N PHE A 147 1.81 -3.51 5.08
CA PHE A 147 1.15 -2.31 4.58
C PHE A 147 1.24 -1.17 5.59
N GLU A 148 1.00 -1.43 6.88
CA GLU A 148 1.10 -0.43 7.95
C GLU A 148 2.51 0.16 8.00
N ALA A 149 3.55 -0.68 8.02
CA ALA A 149 4.94 -0.24 8.03
C ALA A 149 5.29 0.66 6.83
N ARG A 150 4.81 0.32 5.63
CA ARG A 150 5.00 1.14 4.42
C ARG A 150 4.25 2.46 4.48
N MET A 151 3.04 2.46 5.03
CA MET A 151 2.25 3.66 5.23
C MET A 151 2.96 4.61 6.20
N GLU A 152 3.47 4.11 7.32
CA GLU A 152 4.22 4.89 8.30
C GLU A 152 5.51 5.47 7.72
N MET A 153 6.26 4.67 6.95
CA MET A 153 7.45 5.14 6.27
C MET A 153 7.14 6.27 5.28
N ALA A 154 6.07 6.13 4.49
CA ALA A 154 5.67 7.17 3.54
C ALA A 154 5.29 8.48 4.25
N LEU A 155 4.58 8.40 5.38
CA LEU A 155 4.21 9.57 6.19
C LEU A 155 5.44 10.21 6.86
N TYR A 156 6.40 9.40 7.31
CA TYR A 156 7.64 9.86 7.91
C TYR A 156 8.52 10.62 6.91
N VAL A 157 8.68 10.08 5.70
CA VAL A 157 9.44 10.71 4.61
C VAL A 157 8.82 12.05 4.22
N ASP A 158 7.48 12.11 4.08
CA ASP A 158 6.76 13.35 3.78
C ASP A 158 6.94 14.40 4.89
N ALA A 159 6.81 13.99 6.16
CA ALA A 159 6.96 14.89 7.31
C ALA A 159 8.38 15.46 7.46
N LYS A 160 9.40 14.71 7.07
CA LYS A 160 10.81 15.17 7.12
C LYS A 160 11.25 15.95 5.90
N GLY A 161 10.44 16.00 4.83
CA GLY A 161 10.85 16.62 3.57
C GLY A 161 12.06 15.93 2.94
N VAL A 162 12.34 14.68 3.31
CA VAL A 162 13.41 13.88 2.73
C VAL A 162 12.92 13.51 1.33
N GLU A 163 13.50 14.11 0.29
CA GLU A 163 13.34 13.62 -1.07
C GLU A 163 13.77 12.15 -1.03
N GLU A 164 12.95 11.22 -1.56
CA GLU A 164 13.38 9.83 -1.79
C GLU A 164 14.63 9.90 -2.68
N GLU A 165 15.81 9.92 -2.06
CA GLU A 165 17.04 9.65 -2.78
C GLU A 165 16.95 8.18 -3.15
N ASP A 166 16.88 7.90 -4.46
CA ASP A 166 16.96 6.56 -5.01
C ASP A 166 18.11 5.80 -4.31
N GLU A 167 17.79 4.82 -3.44
CA GLU A 167 18.79 4.02 -2.71
C GLU A 167 19.66 3.17 -3.65
N GLU A 168 19.42 3.21 -4.95
CA GLU A 168 20.23 2.50 -5.96
C GLU A 168 21.66 3.01 -6.10
N GLU A 169 22.04 4.18 -5.55
CA GLU A 169 23.42 4.70 -5.66
C GLU A 169 24.32 4.40 -4.44
N ARG A 170 23.82 3.72 -3.38
CA ARG A 170 24.61 3.52 -2.15
C ARG A 170 25.29 2.17 -2.00
N TRP A 171 25.09 1.20 -2.89
CA TRP A 171 25.78 -0.08 -2.78
C TRP A 171 26.85 -0.24 -3.87
N HIS A 172 28.02 0.35 -3.63
CA HIS A 172 29.25 -0.05 -4.33
C HIS A 172 30.17 -0.73 -3.33
N PRO A 173 30.45 -2.06 -3.52
CA PRO A 173 31.53 -2.69 -2.78
C PRO A 173 32.84 -1.99 -3.13
N ASP A 174 33.58 -1.68 -2.10
CA ASP A 174 34.88 -1.04 -2.07
C ASP A 174 35.82 -1.58 -3.16
N LYS A 175 36.04 -0.82 -4.22
CA LYS A 175 37.14 -1.04 -5.18
C LYS A 175 38.15 0.06 -5.00
N GLY A 176 39.27 -0.39 -4.45
CA GLY A 176 40.50 0.32 -4.16
C GLY A 176 40.77 1.61 -4.93
N THR A 177 41.28 2.55 -4.21
CA THR A 177 41.75 3.88 -4.56
C THR A 177 42.50 3.98 -5.89
N ARG A 178 41.83 4.47 -6.93
CA ARG A 178 42.50 5.15 -8.06
C ARG A 178 42.06 6.61 -8.02
N LYS A 179 42.99 7.50 -7.70
CA LYS A 179 42.81 8.95 -7.79
C LYS A 179 42.39 9.33 -9.22
N LYS A 180 41.10 9.64 -9.44
CA LYS A 180 40.61 10.31 -10.65
C LYS A 180 40.65 11.82 -10.41
N GLY A 181 41.20 12.54 -11.38
CA GLY A 181 41.26 14.00 -11.39
C GLY A 181 39.88 14.66 -11.32
N PRO A 182 39.80 15.99 -11.22
CA PRO A 182 38.55 16.71 -10.92
C PRO A 182 37.44 16.39 -11.91
N ALA A 183 36.35 15.82 -11.41
CA ALA A 183 35.15 15.53 -12.21
C ALA A 183 34.56 16.85 -12.75
N LYS A 184 34.53 17.01 -14.06
CA LYS A 184 33.89 18.14 -14.72
C LYS A 184 32.41 18.19 -14.34
N ARG A 185 32.05 19.07 -13.41
CA ARG A 185 30.63 19.25 -13.02
C ARG A 185 29.86 19.77 -14.22
N LEU A 186 28.84 19.00 -14.64
CA LEU A 186 27.91 19.44 -15.68
C LEU A 186 27.30 20.81 -15.34
N ALA A 187 27.19 21.67 -16.32
CA ALA A 187 26.64 23.02 -16.15
C ALA A 187 25.19 22.94 -15.60
N LYS A 188 24.83 23.88 -14.72
CA LYS A 188 23.51 23.97 -14.04
C LYS A 188 22.32 23.83 -15.03
N ARG A 189 22.49 24.27 -16.27
CA ARG A 189 21.49 24.18 -17.36
C ARG A 189 21.29 22.76 -17.86
N GLU A 190 22.33 21.95 -17.90
CA GLU A 190 22.31 20.54 -18.33
C GLU A 190 21.73 19.61 -17.27
N ARG A 191 22.02 19.90 -15.97
CA ARG A 191 21.39 19.22 -14.85
C ARG A 191 19.88 19.46 -14.81
N LYS A 192 19.42 20.70 -15.07
CA LYS A 192 17.98 21.02 -15.20
C LYS A 192 17.31 20.29 -16.39
N ARG A 193 18.00 20.15 -17.53
CA ARG A 193 17.49 19.43 -18.71
C ARG A 193 17.36 17.92 -18.42
N ARG A 194 18.33 17.32 -17.74
CA ARG A 194 18.30 15.91 -17.35
C ARG A 194 17.18 15.64 -16.36
N LYS A 195 17.01 16.52 -15.34
CA LYS A 195 15.90 16.43 -14.38
C LYS A 195 14.50 16.55 -15.05
N LYS A 196 14.39 17.36 -16.10
CA LYS A 196 13.13 17.52 -16.86
C LYS A 196 12.81 16.31 -17.76
N ARG A 197 13.84 15.67 -18.35
CA ARG A 197 13.68 14.42 -19.14
C ARG A 197 13.31 13.19 -18.30
N ARG A 198 13.64 13.21 -17.02
CA ARG A 198 13.35 12.11 -16.07
C ARG A 198 11.95 12.20 -15.49
N LYS A 199 11.23 13.30 -15.72
CA LYS A 199 9.85 13.54 -15.24
C LYS A 199 8.78 13.33 -16.33
N LEU A 200 9.19 12.98 -17.54
CA LEU A 200 8.34 12.55 -18.66
C LEU A 200 8.39 11.03 -18.80
#